data_8fdfbcf0899d9712c5bbd9d0936f6d31
#
_entry.id   8fdfbcf0899d9712c5bbd9d0936f6d31
#
_cell.length_a   1.000
_cell.length_b   1.000
_cell.length_c   1.000
_cell.angle_alpha   90.00
_cell.angle_beta   90.00
_cell.angle_gamma   90.00
#
_symmetry.space_group_name_H-M   'P 1'
#
loop_
_entity.id
_entity.type
_entity.pdbx_description
1 polymer ?
#
loop_
_entity_poly.entity_id
_entity_poly.type
_entity_poly.pdbx_seq_one_letter_code
_entity_poly.pdbx_strand_id
1 'polypeptide(L)'
;MNRSLFDFAPAAWLPTQDKEVLERCRNMRREDMEITNENGYSIRVVPHPCSAITCELFDRIYRSDVEDKKTVIVFPNSWRNVYIAAVEMCNKFNVSGRNIHAFCMDEWADEAGNVAPITYGISLGGHFLREFYLSFREDLRPPLKQMHYYTNENIGYYSDLIDETGDGGADLIISATGWIGHTAFIDPNTKKFAADTLEEFMQLPAGFVDNHRLTIVQNSGAFGSGDLYHTPRYSVSIGPRDVMHARDNLERHDLGFMGGYSSWERMISRLQLYGPVCKEVPASLFQLTKGTIYVSEEMARPIEPMDLIAF
;
A
#
# COMPACT_ATOMS: atom_id res chain seq x y z
N MET A 1 10.94 33.60 17.45
CA MET A 1 9.53 33.87 17.87
C MET A 1 9.25 33.05 19.10
N ASN A 2 8.81 33.70 20.19
CA ASN A 2 8.39 32.99 21.41
C ASN A 2 7.19 32.10 21.05
N ARG A 3 7.40 30.78 21.00
CA ARG A 3 6.27 29.85 20.95
C ARG A 3 5.41 30.08 22.18
N SER A 4 4.12 30.19 21.96
CA SER A 4 3.17 30.38 23.04
C SER A 4 3.38 29.33 24.13
N LEU A 5 3.14 29.72 25.40
CA LEU A 5 3.16 28.85 26.59
C LEU A 5 2.08 27.74 26.54
N PHE A 6 1.38 27.57 25.41
CA PHE A 6 0.37 26.54 25.24
C PHE A 6 1.05 25.21 24.93
N ASP A 7 0.99 24.29 25.88
CA ASP A 7 1.44 22.90 25.74
C ASP A 7 0.23 21.96 25.76
N PHE A 8 0.20 20.99 24.87
CA PHE A 8 -0.89 20.03 24.79
C PHE A 8 -0.35 18.63 24.55
N ALA A 9 -1.06 17.63 25.04
CA ALA A 9 -0.78 16.24 24.73
C ALA A 9 -1.43 15.86 23.39
N PRO A 10 -0.70 15.17 22.48
CA PRO A 10 -1.28 14.60 21.28
C PRO A 10 -2.42 13.61 21.61
N ALA A 11 -3.36 13.44 20.66
CA ALA A 11 -4.44 12.47 20.83
C ALA A 11 -3.88 11.06 21.04
N ALA A 12 -4.40 10.32 22.03
CA ALA A 12 -3.88 9.02 22.45
C ALA A 12 -3.91 7.93 21.34
N TRP A 13 -4.74 8.12 20.32
CA TRP A 13 -4.88 7.18 19.18
C TRP A 13 -3.88 7.44 18.04
N LEU A 14 -3.04 8.47 18.14
CA LEU A 14 -1.99 8.69 17.14
C LEU A 14 -0.94 7.58 17.20
N PRO A 15 -0.28 7.26 16.06
CA PRO A 15 0.64 6.14 15.95
C PRO A 15 1.83 6.19 16.92
N THR A 16 2.23 7.38 17.34
CA THR A 16 3.30 7.56 18.33
C THR A 16 3.06 8.78 19.20
N GLN A 17 3.54 8.70 20.43
CA GLN A 17 3.55 9.80 21.41
C GLN A 17 4.99 10.27 21.71
N ASP A 18 6.00 9.65 21.11
CA ASP A 18 7.40 10.00 21.31
C ASP A 18 7.73 11.34 20.64
N LYS A 19 7.92 12.37 21.47
CA LYS A 19 8.18 13.74 21.01
C LYS A 19 9.49 13.87 20.21
N GLU A 20 10.53 13.10 20.55
CA GLU A 20 11.80 13.15 19.84
C GLU A 20 11.68 12.55 18.43
N VAL A 21 10.97 11.44 18.31
CA VAL A 21 10.64 10.82 17.01
C VAL A 21 9.81 11.78 16.17
N LEU A 22 8.77 12.36 16.75
CA LEU A 22 7.87 13.30 16.05
C LEU A 22 8.62 14.52 15.55
N GLU A 23 9.45 15.16 16.38
CA GLU A 23 10.23 16.35 16.00
C GLU A 23 11.30 16.02 14.96
N ARG A 24 11.99 14.88 15.09
CA ARG A 24 12.96 14.41 14.09
C ARG A 24 12.29 14.19 12.73
N CYS A 25 11.20 13.44 12.68
CA CYS A 25 10.48 13.16 11.45
C CYS A 25 9.88 14.43 10.83
N ARG A 26 9.33 15.33 11.66
CA ARG A 26 8.76 16.61 11.22
C ARG A 26 9.80 17.53 10.59
N ASN A 27 11.00 17.60 11.17
CA ASN A 27 12.04 18.53 10.75
C ASN A 27 12.98 17.96 9.68
N MET A 28 12.73 16.73 9.21
CA MET A 28 13.50 16.12 8.12
C MET A 28 13.40 16.94 6.84
N ARG A 29 14.56 17.24 6.25
CA ARG A 29 14.65 18.01 5.02
C ARG A 29 14.67 17.10 3.80
N ARG A 30 14.32 17.63 2.64
CA ARG A 30 14.27 16.88 1.38
C ARG A 30 15.60 16.18 1.06
N GLU A 31 16.73 16.85 1.29
CA GLU A 31 18.08 16.34 1.03
C GLU A 31 18.48 15.17 1.96
N ASP A 32 17.82 15.01 3.09
CA ASP A 32 18.08 13.96 4.06
C ASP A 32 17.17 12.72 3.82
N MET A 33 16.27 12.78 2.84
CA MET A 33 15.26 11.72 2.64
C MET A 33 15.76 10.54 1.81
N GLU A 34 16.68 10.75 0.88
CA GLU A 34 17.18 9.68 0.03
C GLU A 34 18.21 8.83 0.76
N ILE A 35 17.84 7.61 1.09
CA ILE A 35 18.68 6.63 1.79
C ILE A 35 18.64 5.27 1.10
N THR A 36 19.65 4.45 1.39
CA THR A 36 19.61 3.01 1.12
C THR A 36 20.23 2.32 2.32
N ASN A 37 19.51 1.37 2.92
CA ASN A 37 19.99 0.60 4.05
C ASN A 37 20.65 -0.73 3.61
N GLU A 38 21.19 -1.47 4.57
CA GLU A 38 21.89 -2.73 4.34
C GLU A 38 20.98 -3.85 3.79
N ASN A 39 19.67 -3.79 4.08
CA ASN A 39 18.69 -4.75 3.58
C ASN A 39 18.31 -4.50 2.13
N GLY A 40 18.76 -3.37 1.54
CA GLY A 40 18.36 -2.96 0.19
C GLY A 40 17.04 -2.19 0.15
N TYR A 41 16.54 -1.71 1.30
CA TYR A 41 15.47 -0.73 1.36
C TYR A 41 16.01 0.62 0.90
N SER A 42 15.41 1.20 -0.13
CA SER A 42 15.89 2.42 -0.78
C SER A 42 14.77 3.43 -0.94
N ILE A 43 14.99 4.66 -0.53
CA ILE A 43 14.05 5.77 -0.71
C ILE A 43 14.59 6.69 -1.79
N ARG A 44 13.73 7.03 -2.75
CA ARG A 44 14.02 7.93 -3.87
C ARG A 44 12.96 9.01 -3.97
N VAL A 45 13.40 10.26 -4.04
CA VAL A 45 12.50 11.41 -4.25
C VAL A 45 12.43 11.72 -5.74
N VAL A 46 11.22 11.60 -6.30
CA VAL A 46 10.98 11.73 -7.74
C VAL A 46 9.78 12.64 -8.03
N PRO A 47 9.74 13.32 -9.19
CA PRO A 47 8.59 14.17 -9.53
C PRO A 47 7.27 13.40 -9.67
N HIS A 48 7.34 12.16 -10.19
CA HIS A 48 6.16 11.37 -10.55
C HIS A 48 6.30 9.90 -10.10
N PRO A 49 6.01 9.57 -8.83
CA PRO A 49 6.10 8.19 -8.31
C PRO A 49 5.29 7.17 -9.12
N CYS A 50 4.08 7.53 -9.58
CA CYS A 50 3.27 6.63 -10.41
C CYS A 50 3.98 6.22 -11.71
N SER A 51 4.69 7.15 -12.36
CA SER A 51 5.44 6.83 -13.58
C SER A 51 6.61 5.90 -13.30
N ALA A 52 7.31 6.11 -12.19
CA ALA A 52 8.39 5.22 -11.76
C ALA A 52 7.86 3.79 -11.53
N ILE A 53 6.77 3.65 -10.76
CA ILE A 53 6.16 2.33 -10.50
C ILE A 53 5.60 1.70 -11.77
N THR A 54 5.05 2.49 -12.70
CA THR A 54 4.61 1.98 -14.01
C THR A 54 5.76 1.33 -14.78
N CYS A 55 6.92 1.99 -14.81
CA CYS A 55 8.12 1.44 -15.46
C CYS A 55 8.64 0.19 -14.77
N GLU A 56 8.67 0.18 -13.43
CA GLU A 56 9.08 -0.99 -12.64
C GLU A 56 8.13 -2.18 -12.85
N LEU A 57 6.81 -1.94 -12.84
CA LEU A 57 5.82 -2.99 -13.10
C LEU A 57 5.97 -3.57 -14.51
N PHE A 58 6.15 -2.70 -15.51
CA PHE A 58 6.43 -3.15 -16.88
C PHE A 58 7.72 -3.98 -16.95
N ASP A 59 8.81 -3.54 -16.32
CA ASP A 59 10.07 -4.30 -16.30
C ASP A 59 9.90 -5.68 -15.65
N ARG A 60 9.13 -5.80 -14.56
CA ARG A 60 8.84 -7.09 -13.93
C ARG A 60 8.08 -8.03 -14.87
N ILE A 61 7.05 -7.53 -15.56
CA ILE A 61 6.29 -8.32 -16.54
C ILE A 61 7.18 -8.70 -17.73
N TYR A 62 7.98 -7.76 -18.23
CA TYR A 62 8.92 -8.00 -19.32
C TYR A 62 9.95 -9.09 -18.98
N ARG A 63 10.58 -9.00 -17.81
CA ARG A 63 11.54 -10.03 -17.35
C ARG A 63 10.87 -11.39 -17.19
N SER A 64 9.70 -11.42 -16.59
CA SER A 64 8.91 -12.65 -16.43
C SER A 64 8.65 -13.33 -17.77
N ASP A 65 8.33 -12.56 -18.81
CA ASP A 65 8.09 -13.07 -20.17
C ASP A 65 9.36 -13.56 -20.85
N VAL A 66 10.43 -12.73 -20.86
CA VAL A 66 11.70 -13.04 -21.56
C VAL A 66 12.45 -14.19 -20.91
N GLU A 67 12.45 -14.25 -19.57
CA GLU A 67 13.12 -15.31 -18.81
C GLU A 67 12.26 -16.56 -18.67
N ASP A 68 11.03 -16.53 -19.18
CA ASP A 68 10.00 -17.58 -19.01
C ASP A 68 9.82 -18.00 -17.55
N LYS A 69 9.78 -17.02 -16.65
CA LYS A 69 9.79 -17.22 -15.20
C LYS A 69 8.47 -16.83 -14.58
N LYS A 70 7.89 -17.74 -13.79
CA LYS A 70 6.77 -17.42 -12.91
C LYS A 70 7.12 -16.20 -12.02
N THR A 71 6.24 -15.22 -11.97
CA THR A 71 6.39 -14.03 -11.12
C THR A 71 5.10 -13.78 -10.37
N VAL A 72 5.18 -13.75 -9.04
CA VAL A 72 4.06 -13.54 -8.13
C VAL A 72 4.07 -12.11 -7.64
N ILE A 73 3.00 -11.36 -7.93
CA ILE A 73 2.89 -9.95 -7.55
C ILE A 73 1.62 -9.74 -6.74
N VAL A 74 1.75 -9.11 -5.57
CA VAL A 74 0.63 -8.60 -4.78
C VAL A 74 0.37 -7.15 -5.16
N PHE A 75 -0.85 -6.86 -5.59
CA PHE A 75 -1.27 -5.59 -6.13
C PHE A 75 -2.16 -4.84 -5.13
N PRO A 76 -1.93 -3.52 -4.94
CA PRO A 76 -2.88 -2.68 -4.23
C PRO A 76 -4.21 -2.61 -4.98
N ASN A 77 -5.21 -2.07 -4.34
CA ASN A 77 -6.47 -1.76 -4.99
C ASN A 77 -6.28 -0.77 -6.15
N SER A 78 -7.35 -0.45 -6.82
CA SER A 78 -7.41 0.33 -8.06
C SER A 78 -6.33 1.43 -8.22
N TRP A 79 -5.27 1.11 -8.94
CA TRP A 79 -4.27 2.06 -9.43
C TRP A 79 -4.37 2.18 -10.95
N ARG A 80 -5.54 2.54 -11.41
CA ARG A 80 -5.93 2.57 -12.82
C ARG A 80 -4.84 3.13 -13.74
N ASN A 81 -4.28 4.29 -13.41
CA ASN A 81 -3.29 4.95 -14.26
C ASN A 81 -1.98 4.16 -14.38
N VAL A 82 -1.58 3.48 -13.30
CA VAL A 82 -0.37 2.64 -13.28
C VAL A 82 -0.60 1.36 -14.08
N TYR A 83 -1.72 0.67 -13.82
CA TYR A 83 -2.01 -0.62 -14.44
C TYR A 83 -2.23 -0.51 -15.94
N ILE A 84 -3.11 0.41 -16.36
CA ILE A 84 -3.40 0.61 -17.78
C ILE A 84 -2.13 1.00 -18.52
N ALA A 85 -1.34 1.95 -17.99
CA ALA A 85 -0.11 2.38 -18.65
C ALA A 85 0.94 1.26 -18.76
N ALA A 86 1.15 0.47 -17.71
CA ALA A 86 2.09 -0.67 -17.75
C ALA A 86 1.62 -1.73 -18.77
N VAL A 87 0.33 -2.04 -18.79
CA VAL A 87 -0.23 -3.01 -19.73
C VAL A 87 -0.24 -2.49 -21.18
N GLU A 88 -0.46 -1.20 -21.40
CA GLU A 88 -0.32 -0.60 -22.73
C GLU A 88 1.12 -0.72 -23.26
N MET A 89 2.12 -0.57 -22.38
CA MET A 89 3.52 -0.85 -22.75
C MET A 89 3.70 -2.34 -23.11
N CYS A 90 3.14 -3.27 -22.34
CA CYS A 90 3.16 -4.69 -22.66
C CYS A 90 2.53 -4.95 -24.04
N ASN A 91 1.35 -4.40 -24.31
CA ASN A 91 0.66 -4.53 -25.58
C ASN A 91 1.48 -3.97 -26.75
N LYS A 92 2.10 -2.80 -26.56
CA LYS A 92 2.92 -2.13 -27.58
C LYS A 92 4.17 -2.92 -27.93
N PHE A 93 4.83 -3.50 -26.93
CA PHE A 93 6.09 -4.23 -27.11
C PHE A 93 5.93 -5.73 -27.23
N ASN A 94 4.67 -6.24 -27.33
CA ASN A 94 4.34 -7.66 -27.41
C ASN A 94 4.87 -8.48 -26.22
N VAL A 95 4.82 -7.93 -25.03
CA VAL A 95 5.21 -8.59 -23.78
C VAL A 95 4.02 -9.36 -23.21
N SER A 96 4.18 -10.65 -22.99
CA SER A 96 3.11 -11.50 -22.46
C SER A 96 3.08 -11.52 -20.93
N GLY A 97 1.88 -11.44 -20.38
CA GLY A 97 1.62 -11.67 -18.95
C GLY A 97 1.49 -13.15 -18.56
N ARG A 98 1.76 -14.12 -19.46
CA ARG A 98 1.45 -15.54 -19.26
C ARG A 98 1.99 -16.16 -17.98
N ASN A 99 3.08 -15.63 -17.44
CA ASN A 99 3.76 -16.13 -16.26
C ASN A 99 3.45 -15.31 -14.99
N ILE A 100 2.59 -14.29 -15.07
CA ILE A 100 2.22 -13.44 -13.95
C ILE A 100 1.11 -14.09 -13.14
N HIS A 101 1.37 -14.33 -11.85
CA HIS A 101 0.38 -14.63 -10.84
C HIS A 101 0.12 -13.37 -10.03
N ALA A 102 -1.08 -12.83 -10.15
CA ALA A 102 -1.45 -11.57 -9.53
C ALA A 102 -2.40 -11.81 -8.36
N PHE A 103 -2.08 -11.25 -7.21
CA PHE A 103 -2.89 -11.30 -5.99
C PHE A 103 -3.40 -9.90 -5.64
N CYS A 104 -4.70 -9.76 -5.42
CA CYS A 104 -5.24 -8.54 -4.83
C CYS A 104 -4.87 -8.50 -3.34
N MET A 105 -4.35 -7.37 -2.84
CA MET A 105 -3.94 -7.29 -1.44
C MET A 105 -5.11 -7.16 -0.47
N ASP A 106 -6.28 -6.73 -0.94
CA ASP A 106 -7.44 -6.46 -0.11
C ASP A 106 -8.77 -6.50 -0.89
N GLU A 107 -9.88 -6.57 -0.17
CA GLU A 107 -11.23 -6.45 -0.69
C GLU A 107 -12.19 -6.00 0.44
N TRP A 108 -13.34 -5.44 0.07
CA TRP A 108 -14.40 -5.10 1.01
C TRP A 108 -15.10 -6.33 1.58
N ALA A 109 -15.65 -6.18 2.77
CA ALA A 109 -16.48 -7.21 3.41
C ALA A 109 -17.68 -6.58 4.12
N ASP A 110 -18.72 -7.39 4.36
CA ASP A 110 -19.89 -7.01 5.15
C ASP A 110 -19.73 -7.34 6.64
N GLU A 111 -20.73 -6.96 7.44
CA GLU A 111 -20.77 -7.22 8.88
C GLU A 111 -20.82 -8.70 9.25
N ALA A 112 -21.27 -9.56 8.34
CA ALA A 112 -21.29 -11.01 8.52
C ALA A 112 -19.97 -11.68 8.14
N GLY A 113 -19.00 -10.91 7.59
CA GLY A 113 -17.71 -11.40 7.14
C GLY A 113 -17.71 -11.93 5.71
N ASN A 114 -18.78 -11.68 4.92
CA ASN A 114 -18.79 -12.05 3.52
C ASN A 114 -17.96 -11.05 2.70
N VAL A 115 -17.11 -11.58 1.84
CA VAL A 115 -16.29 -10.81 0.91
C VAL A 115 -17.17 -10.24 -0.20
N ALA A 116 -16.94 -8.98 -0.55
CA ALA A 116 -17.67 -8.35 -1.66
C ALA A 116 -17.40 -9.10 -2.98
N PRO A 117 -18.44 -9.45 -3.74
CA PRO A 117 -18.25 -10.11 -5.03
C PRO A 117 -17.60 -9.15 -6.03
N ILE A 118 -16.79 -9.66 -6.97
CA ILE A 118 -16.12 -8.87 -8.01
C ILE A 118 -17.09 -8.05 -8.90
N THR A 119 -18.37 -8.37 -8.85
CA THR A 119 -19.43 -7.64 -9.53
C THR A 119 -19.97 -6.44 -8.72
N TYR A 120 -19.58 -6.32 -7.46
CA TYR A 120 -19.96 -5.16 -6.65
C TYR A 120 -19.30 -3.89 -7.19
N GLY A 121 -20.07 -2.79 -7.29
CA GLY A 121 -19.65 -1.59 -8.02
C GLY A 121 -18.30 -0.99 -7.62
N ILE A 122 -17.95 -1.10 -6.32
CA ILE A 122 -16.68 -0.62 -5.78
C ILE A 122 -15.75 -1.77 -5.34
N SER A 123 -15.98 -3.01 -5.78
CA SER A 123 -15.08 -4.12 -5.51
C SER A 123 -13.66 -3.83 -6.00
N LEU A 124 -12.68 -4.02 -5.12
CA LEU A 124 -11.27 -3.78 -5.41
C LEU A 124 -10.75 -4.80 -6.43
N GLY A 125 -11.08 -6.09 -6.24
CA GLY A 125 -10.77 -7.16 -7.20
C GLY A 125 -11.46 -6.96 -8.54
N GLY A 126 -12.71 -6.47 -8.53
CA GLY A 126 -13.43 -6.12 -9.76
C GLY A 126 -12.77 -4.99 -10.55
N HIS A 127 -12.30 -3.95 -9.86
CA HIS A 127 -11.51 -2.87 -10.45
C HIS A 127 -10.17 -3.39 -11.00
N PHE A 128 -9.43 -4.19 -10.21
CA PHE A 128 -8.18 -4.78 -10.63
C PHE A 128 -8.33 -5.60 -11.92
N LEU A 129 -9.34 -6.46 -12.01
CA LEU A 129 -9.59 -7.25 -13.23
C LEU A 129 -9.89 -6.36 -14.44
N ARG A 130 -10.66 -5.28 -14.27
CA ARG A 130 -10.96 -4.35 -15.38
C ARG A 130 -9.72 -3.56 -15.83
N GLU A 131 -8.91 -3.11 -14.88
CA GLU A 131 -7.83 -2.16 -15.13
C GLU A 131 -6.49 -2.82 -15.47
N PHE A 132 -6.24 -4.00 -14.93
CA PHE A 132 -5.03 -4.78 -15.23
C PHE A 132 -5.31 -5.90 -16.24
N TYR A 133 -6.14 -6.87 -15.87
CA TYR A 133 -6.35 -8.08 -16.66
C TYR A 133 -6.97 -7.80 -18.04
N LEU A 134 -8.08 -7.06 -18.08
CA LEU A 134 -8.78 -6.76 -19.34
C LEU A 134 -8.09 -5.72 -20.22
N SER A 135 -7.10 -4.99 -19.70
CA SER A 135 -6.30 -4.05 -20.50
C SER A 135 -5.26 -4.76 -21.38
N PHE A 136 -4.88 -5.98 -21.07
CA PHE A 136 -4.06 -6.77 -21.99
C PHE A 136 -4.82 -7.14 -23.26
N ARG A 137 -4.15 -7.10 -24.39
CA ARG A 137 -4.59 -7.80 -25.59
C ARG A 137 -4.83 -9.29 -25.25
N GLU A 138 -5.80 -9.90 -25.88
CA GLU A 138 -6.23 -11.25 -25.56
C GLU A 138 -5.10 -12.28 -25.69
N ASP A 139 -4.25 -12.13 -26.71
CA ASP A 139 -3.10 -12.99 -27.00
C ASP A 139 -1.93 -12.84 -26.03
N LEU A 140 -1.86 -11.74 -25.27
CA LEU A 140 -0.82 -11.44 -24.28
C LEU A 140 -1.29 -11.58 -22.84
N ARG A 141 -2.59 -11.76 -22.64
CA ARG A 141 -3.24 -11.76 -21.33
C ARG A 141 -2.77 -12.92 -20.46
N PRO A 142 -2.53 -12.72 -19.16
CA PRO A 142 -2.30 -13.83 -18.25
C PRO A 142 -3.50 -14.78 -18.23
N PRO A 143 -3.32 -16.08 -17.96
CA PRO A 143 -4.44 -16.98 -17.71
C PRO A 143 -5.32 -16.50 -16.54
N LEU A 144 -6.64 -16.52 -16.69
CA LEU A 144 -7.55 -16.03 -15.65
C LEU A 144 -7.35 -16.74 -14.29
N LYS A 145 -6.99 -18.02 -14.31
CA LYS A 145 -6.70 -18.81 -13.09
C LYS A 145 -5.49 -18.32 -12.29
N GLN A 146 -4.67 -17.42 -12.86
CA GLN A 146 -3.54 -16.78 -12.20
C GLN A 146 -3.90 -15.41 -11.61
N MET A 147 -5.15 -14.99 -11.76
CA MET A 147 -5.69 -13.78 -11.15
C MET A 147 -6.37 -14.14 -9.84
N HIS A 148 -5.70 -13.91 -8.72
CA HIS A 148 -6.18 -14.25 -7.39
C HIS A 148 -6.79 -13.02 -6.72
N TYR A 149 -8.03 -13.13 -6.31
CA TYR A 149 -8.75 -12.13 -5.54
C TYR A 149 -9.48 -12.81 -4.38
N TYR A 150 -9.86 -12.04 -3.38
CA TYR A 150 -10.54 -12.59 -2.22
C TYR A 150 -11.91 -13.13 -2.56
N THR A 151 -12.25 -14.27 -1.96
CA THR A 151 -13.58 -14.89 -1.96
C THR A 151 -13.87 -15.43 -0.58
N ASN A 152 -15.12 -15.77 -0.29
CA ASN A 152 -15.49 -16.39 0.97
C ASN A 152 -14.78 -17.74 1.22
N GLU A 153 -14.39 -18.43 0.16
CA GLU A 153 -13.74 -19.72 0.24
C GLU A 153 -12.25 -19.60 0.58
N ASN A 154 -11.56 -18.52 0.11
CA ASN A 154 -10.10 -18.42 0.23
C ASN A 154 -9.59 -17.53 1.36
N ILE A 155 -10.44 -16.74 2.01
CA ILE A 155 -10.04 -15.80 3.07
C ILE A 155 -9.24 -16.48 4.20
N GLY A 156 -9.54 -17.71 4.53
CA GLY A 156 -8.91 -18.45 5.63
C GLY A 156 -7.49 -18.94 5.34
N TYR A 157 -7.08 -18.98 4.07
CA TYR A 157 -5.75 -19.50 3.65
C TYR A 157 -5.08 -18.63 2.57
N TYR A 158 -5.49 -17.37 2.41
CA TYR A 158 -5.01 -16.50 1.34
C TYR A 158 -3.49 -16.23 1.41
N SER A 159 -2.94 -16.04 2.61
CA SER A 159 -1.48 -15.93 2.80
C SER A 159 -0.76 -17.23 2.44
N ASP A 160 -1.32 -18.39 2.81
CA ASP A 160 -0.72 -19.68 2.44
C ASP A 160 -0.75 -19.88 0.92
N LEU A 161 -1.80 -19.41 0.25
CA LEU A 161 -1.89 -19.44 -1.22
C LEU A 161 -0.83 -18.53 -1.87
N ILE A 162 -0.51 -17.37 -1.29
CA ILE A 162 0.60 -16.52 -1.74
C ILE A 162 1.93 -17.26 -1.57
N ASP A 163 2.18 -17.82 -0.38
CA ASP A 163 3.41 -18.54 -0.07
C ASP A 163 3.60 -19.77 -0.98
N GLU A 164 2.55 -20.58 -1.17
CA GLU A 164 2.59 -21.75 -2.05
C GLU A 164 2.82 -21.37 -3.51
N THR A 165 2.12 -20.34 -4.00
CA THR A 165 2.27 -19.88 -5.38
C THR A 165 3.65 -19.28 -5.62
N GLY A 166 4.20 -18.57 -4.65
CA GLY A 166 5.45 -17.83 -4.72
C GLY A 166 6.66 -18.55 -4.13
N ASP A 167 6.56 -19.85 -3.80
CA ASP A 167 7.66 -20.63 -3.22
C ASP A 167 8.22 -19.95 -1.93
N GLY A 168 7.32 -19.59 -1.02
CA GLY A 168 7.63 -18.98 0.28
C GLY A 168 7.41 -17.47 0.36
N GLY A 169 6.66 -16.88 -0.59
CA GLY A 169 6.27 -15.48 -0.58
C GLY A 169 6.20 -14.86 -1.96
N ALA A 170 5.59 -13.69 -2.07
CA ALA A 170 5.51 -12.97 -3.35
C ALA A 170 6.89 -12.51 -3.84
N ASP A 171 7.08 -12.46 -5.16
CA ASP A 171 8.28 -11.84 -5.75
C ASP A 171 8.26 -10.32 -5.59
N LEU A 172 7.06 -9.72 -5.54
CA LEU A 172 6.86 -8.30 -5.40
C LEU A 172 5.56 -7.97 -4.67
N ILE A 173 5.62 -7.04 -3.73
CA ILE A 173 4.44 -6.30 -3.24
C ILE A 173 4.51 -4.86 -3.75
N ILE A 174 3.42 -4.37 -4.32
CA ILE A 174 3.26 -2.96 -4.68
C ILE A 174 2.30 -2.35 -3.66
N SER A 175 2.66 -1.21 -3.06
CA SER A 175 1.84 -0.59 -2.02
C SER A 175 1.88 0.95 -2.03
N ALA A 176 1.08 1.56 -1.17
CA ALA A 176 1.13 2.97 -0.83
C ALA A 176 0.85 3.15 0.66
N THR A 177 1.31 4.26 1.22
CA THR A 177 0.99 4.60 2.60
C THR A 177 -0.46 5.00 2.77
N GLY A 178 -1.06 4.60 3.87
CA GLY A 178 -2.37 5.08 4.30
C GLY A 178 -2.29 6.11 5.42
N TRP A 179 -3.41 6.76 5.71
CA TRP A 179 -3.49 7.88 6.66
C TRP A 179 -3.10 7.55 8.11
N ILE A 180 -3.17 6.29 8.49
CA ILE A 180 -2.77 5.84 9.83
C ILE A 180 -1.42 5.11 9.81
N GLY A 181 -0.70 5.11 8.68
CA GLY A 181 0.54 4.36 8.50
C GLY A 181 0.31 2.88 8.25
N HIS A 182 -0.85 2.52 7.71
CA HIS A 182 -1.15 1.17 7.24
C HIS A 182 -0.64 0.94 5.82
N THR A 183 -0.48 -0.31 5.47
CA THR A 183 -0.46 -0.82 4.09
C THR A 183 -1.57 -1.84 3.93
N ALA A 184 -2.19 -1.95 2.73
CA ALA A 184 -3.44 -2.69 2.57
C ALA A 184 -4.48 -2.22 3.64
N PHE A 185 -5.20 -3.14 4.29
CA PHE A 185 -5.97 -2.86 5.49
C PHE A 185 -5.31 -3.46 6.76
N ILE A 186 -3.98 -3.49 6.79
CA ILE A 186 -3.25 -3.83 8.02
C ILE A 186 -3.30 -2.61 8.95
N ASP A 187 -4.49 -2.37 9.49
CA ASP A 187 -4.76 -1.23 10.35
C ASP A 187 -4.24 -1.47 11.78
N PRO A 188 -3.59 -0.47 12.41
CA PRO A 188 -3.11 -0.61 13.79
C PRO A 188 -4.29 -0.74 14.76
N ASN A 189 -4.05 -1.44 15.87
CA ASN A 189 -4.99 -1.59 16.97
C ASN A 189 -6.34 -2.26 16.58
N THR A 190 -6.37 -3.01 15.50
CA THR A 190 -7.51 -3.83 15.12
C THR A 190 -7.41 -5.21 15.75
N LYS A 191 -8.56 -5.87 15.98
CA LYS A 191 -8.59 -7.22 16.58
C LYS A 191 -7.82 -8.24 15.74
N LYS A 192 -7.90 -8.12 14.41
CA LYS A 192 -7.22 -9.06 13.48
C LYS A 192 -5.70 -9.00 13.62
N PHE A 193 -5.16 -7.80 13.77
CA PHE A 193 -3.72 -7.57 13.82
C PHE A 193 -3.23 -7.18 15.23
N ALA A 194 -3.97 -7.63 16.28
CA ALA A 194 -3.51 -7.49 17.66
C ALA A 194 -2.39 -8.49 17.94
N ALA A 195 -1.30 -7.99 18.51
CA ALA A 195 -0.14 -8.78 18.95
C ALA A 195 0.53 -8.07 20.13
N ASP A 196 1.14 -8.82 21.02
CA ASP A 196 1.86 -8.25 22.16
C ASP A 196 3.23 -7.71 21.74
N THR A 197 3.92 -8.41 20.84
CA THR A 197 5.26 -8.06 20.35
C THR A 197 5.25 -7.76 18.83
N LEU A 198 6.32 -7.12 18.36
CA LEU A 198 6.53 -6.89 16.93
C LEU A 198 6.77 -8.21 16.19
N GLU A 199 7.49 -9.14 16.79
CA GLU A 199 7.78 -10.46 16.23
C GLU A 199 6.50 -11.26 16.01
N GLU A 200 5.57 -11.26 16.95
CA GLU A 200 4.24 -11.87 16.78
C GLU A 200 3.43 -11.17 15.69
N PHE A 201 3.47 -9.83 15.68
CA PHE A 201 2.78 -9.05 14.66
C PHE A 201 3.23 -9.42 13.25
N MET A 202 4.54 -9.54 13.02
CA MET A 202 5.11 -9.92 11.74
C MET A 202 4.69 -11.31 11.22
N GLN A 203 4.14 -12.16 12.08
CA GLN A 203 3.67 -13.51 11.72
C GLN A 203 2.17 -13.57 11.40
N LEU A 204 1.43 -12.49 11.59
CA LEU A 204 -0.01 -12.49 11.41
C LEU A 204 -0.38 -12.59 9.92
N PRO A 205 -1.19 -13.62 9.53
CA PRO A 205 -1.60 -13.82 8.16
C PRO A 205 -2.80 -12.94 7.77
N ALA A 206 -3.16 -13.00 6.50
CA ALA A 206 -4.37 -12.40 5.94
C ALA A 206 -5.63 -12.71 6.74
N GLY A 207 -6.64 -11.86 6.63
CA GLY A 207 -7.94 -12.12 7.21
C GLY A 207 -8.88 -10.92 7.24
N PHE A 208 -9.99 -11.12 7.96
CA PHE A 208 -11.07 -10.14 8.12
C PHE A 208 -10.68 -9.03 9.10
N VAL A 209 -10.97 -7.78 8.72
CA VAL A 209 -10.57 -6.56 9.45
C VAL A 209 -11.80 -5.67 9.70
N ASP A 210 -11.97 -5.19 10.94
CA ASP A 210 -12.81 -4.05 11.28
C ASP A 210 -11.92 -2.80 11.14
N ASN A 211 -12.07 -2.06 10.04
CA ASN A 211 -11.15 -1.01 9.65
C ASN A 211 -11.11 0.14 10.65
N HIS A 212 -9.94 0.73 10.81
CA HIS A 212 -9.76 1.92 11.62
C HIS A 212 -10.59 3.09 11.06
N ARG A 213 -11.15 3.92 11.93
CA ARG A 213 -12.01 5.05 11.51
C ARG A 213 -11.36 6.01 10.52
N LEU A 214 -10.04 6.25 10.61
CA LEU A 214 -9.33 7.09 9.64
C LEU A 214 -9.20 6.40 8.28
N THR A 215 -9.05 5.10 8.26
CA THR A 215 -9.07 4.29 7.02
C THR A 215 -10.43 4.38 6.33
N ILE A 216 -11.53 4.31 7.10
CA ILE A 216 -12.89 4.52 6.56
C ILE A 216 -13.04 5.92 5.97
N VAL A 217 -12.58 6.96 6.68
CA VAL A 217 -12.63 8.36 6.19
C VAL A 217 -11.78 8.52 4.93
N GLN A 218 -10.56 7.97 4.90
CA GLN A 218 -9.69 7.97 3.73
C GLN A 218 -10.38 7.33 2.52
N ASN A 219 -10.96 6.15 2.71
CA ASN A 219 -11.62 5.41 1.65
C ASN A 219 -12.91 6.09 1.15
N SER A 220 -13.65 6.75 2.03
CA SER A 220 -14.80 7.55 1.61
C SER A 220 -14.40 8.67 0.64
N GLY A 221 -13.27 9.31 0.87
CA GLY A 221 -12.71 10.31 -0.03
C GLY A 221 -12.19 9.72 -1.33
N ALA A 222 -11.54 8.55 -1.26
CA ALA A 222 -10.92 7.89 -2.41
C ALA A 222 -11.95 7.29 -3.40
N PHE A 223 -12.98 6.63 -2.88
CA PHE A 223 -13.92 5.83 -3.66
C PHE A 223 -15.35 6.36 -3.65
N GLY A 224 -15.72 7.16 -2.69
CA GLY A 224 -17.09 7.57 -2.43
C GLY A 224 -17.35 9.07 -2.48
N SER A 225 -16.42 9.91 -2.94
CA SER A 225 -16.59 11.38 -2.96
C SER A 225 -16.99 11.97 -1.59
N GLY A 226 -16.53 11.34 -0.49
CA GLY A 226 -16.85 11.74 0.88
C GLY A 226 -18.12 11.09 1.44
N ASP A 227 -18.75 10.17 0.73
CA ASP A 227 -19.94 9.46 1.19
C ASP A 227 -19.56 8.37 2.21
N LEU A 228 -19.52 8.75 3.48
CA LEU A 228 -19.26 7.83 4.60
C LEU A 228 -20.35 6.77 4.77
N TYR A 229 -21.57 7.04 4.32
CA TYR A 229 -22.68 6.10 4.46
C TYR A 229 -22.53 4.86 3.56
N HIS A 230 -21.97 5.02 2.37
CA HIS A 230 -21.74 3.93 1.42
C HIS A 230 -20.29 3.41 1.43
N THR A 231 -19.47 3.82 2.39
CA THR A 231 -18.11 3.32 2.53
C THR A 231 -18.10 2.07 3.43
N PRO A 232 -17.66 0.91 2.94
CA PRO A 232 -17.62 -0.31 3.75
C PRO A 232 -16.72 -0.12 4.99
N ARG A 233 -17.23 -0.58 6.13
CA ARG A 233 -16.49 -0.57 7.39
C ARG A 233 -15.52 -1.74 7.49
N TYR A 234 -15.87 -2.86 6.91
CA TYR A 234 -15.12 -4.09 7.01
C TYR A 234 -14.41 -4.42 5.70
N SER A 235 -13.32 -5.14 5.84
CA SER A 235 -12.51 -5.60 4.71
C SER A 235 -11.88 -6.96 5.01
N VAL A 236 -11.25 -7.52 3.99
CA VAL A 236 -10.25 -8.59 4.09
C VAL A 236 -8.94 -8.07 3.54
N SER A 237 -7.83 -8.50 4.11
CA SER A 237 -6.51 -7.95 3.79
C SER A 237 -5.44 -9.01 3.91
N ILE A 238 -4.36 -8.86 3.13
CA ILE A 238 -3.09 -9.51 3.45
C ILE A 238 -2.67 -9.15 4.88
N GLY A 239 -1.76 -9.91 5.44
CA GLY A 239 -1.22 -9.66 6.77
C GLY A 239 0.23 -9.18 6.77
N PRO A 240 0.75 -8.78 7.94
CA PRO A 240 2.16 -8.48 8.12
C PRO A 240 3.09 -9.61 7.64
N ARG A 241 2.68 -10.87 7.78
CA ARG A 241 3.43 -12.05 7.29
C ARG A 241 3.70 -11.94 5.79
N ASP A 242 2.71 -11.55 5.02
CA ASP A 242 2.83 -11.47 3.56
C ASP A 242 3.82 -10.37 3.14
N VAL A 243 3.85 -9.26 3.90
CA VAL A 243 4.86 -8.20 3.71
C VAL A 243 6.26 -8.71 4.02
N MET A 244 6.43 -9.44 5.13
CA MET A 244 7.74 -9.97 5.55
C MET A 244 8.26 -11.09 4.64
N HIS A 245 7.39 -11.87 4.03
CA HIS A 245 7.75 -12.95 3.11
C HIS A 245 8.01 -12.47 1.67
N ALA A 246 7.65 -11.24 1.34
CA ALA A 246 7.90 -10.70 0.00
C ALA A 246 9.41 -10.49 -0.25
N ARG A 247 9.85 -10.85 -1.46
CA ARG A 247 11.26 -10.72 -1.86
C ARG A 247 11.66 -9.31 -2.22
N ASP A 248 10.68 -8.50 -2.67
CA ASP A 248 10.90 -7.11 -3.08
C ASP A 248 9.61 -6.30 -2.87
N ASN A 249 9.77 -5.00 -2.67
CA ASN A 249 8.66 -4.08 -2.44
C ASN A 249 8.81 -2.83 -3.32
N LEU A 250 7.70 -2.36 -3.88
CA LEU A 250 7.60 -1.05 -4.52
C LEU A 250 6.51 -0.25 -3.81
N GLU A 251 6.88 0.87 -3.25
CA GLU A 251 5.93 1.68 -2.52
C GLU A 251 5.87 3.12 -3.05
N ARG A 252 4.67 3.70 -3.02
CA ARG A 252 4.41 5.05 -3.44
C ARG A 252 3.97 5.93 -2.28
N HIS A 253 4.65 7.06 -2.11
CA HIS A 253 4.28 8.15 -1.22
C HIS A 253 4.02 9.41 -2.03
N ASP A 254 2.75 9.72 -2.26
CA ASP A 254 2.34 10.81 -3.14
C ASP A 254 1.05 11.47 -2.65
N LEU A 255 0.99 12.79 -2.70
CA LEU A 255 -0.23 13.56 -2.36
C LEU A 255 -1.29 13.52 -3.47
N GLY A 256 -0.92 13.12 -4.67
CA GLY A 256 -1.77 13.18 -5.86
C GLY A 256 -2.99 12.26 -5.85
N PHE A 257 -3.00 11.24 -4.99
CA PHE A 257 -4.09 10.26 -4.96
C PHE A 257 -5.43 10.86 -4.52
N MET A 258 -5.41 11.88 -3.68
CA MET A 258 -6.61 12.47 -3.06
C MET A 258 -6.83 13.94 -3.44
N GLY A 259 -6.37 14.35 -4.63
CA GLY A 259 -6.63 15.69 -5.14
C GLY A 259 -5.88 16.83 -4.46
N GLY A 260 -4.69 16.56 -3.91
CA GLY A 260 -3.76 17.59 -3.46
C GLY A 260 -3.98 18.14 -2.04
N TYR A 261 -5.03 17.73 -1.35
CA TYR A 261 -5.32 18.18 0.02
C TYR A 261 -4.73 17.27 1.12
N SER A 262 -4.00 16.24 0.77
CA SER A 262 -3.49 15.26 1.73
C SER A 262 -2.12 15.63 2.30
N SER A 263 -1.94 16.88 2.73
CA SER A 263 -0.82 17.27 3.60
C SER A 263 -0.74 16.41 4.87
N TRP A 264 -1.82 15.75 5.23
CA TRP A 264 -1.90 14.70 6.25
C TRP A 264 -0.85 13.63 6.06
N GLU A 265 -0.66 13.14 4.86
CA GLU A 265 0.25 12.04 4.58
C GLU A 265 1.74 12.40 4.75
N ARG A 266 2.11 13.68 4.70
CA ARG A 266 3.53 14.08 4.86
C ARG A 266 4.12 13.62 6.18
N MET A 267 3.39 13.76 7.29
CA MET A 267 3.90 13.34 8.59
C MET A 267 3.87 11.82 8.74
N ILE A 268 2.77 11.18 8.34
CA ILE A 268 2.67 9.72 8.45
C ILE A 268 3.66 9.01 7.52
N SER A 269 3.90 9.55 6.33
CA SER A 269 4.96 9.08 5.43
C SER A 269 6.33 9.11 6.11
N ARG A 270 6.68 10.24 6.76
CA ARG A 270 7.96 10.32 7.49
C ARG A 270 8.06 9.35 8.65
N LEU A 271 6.97 9.16 9.38
CA LEU A 271 6.93 8.16 10.48
C LEU A 271 7.13 6.74 9.95
N GLN A 272 6.48 6.40 8.85
CA GLN A 272 6.62 5.10 8.20
C GLN A 272 8.05 4.87 7.69
N LEU A 273 8.65 5.86 7.03
CA LEU A 273 9.93 5.71 6.34
C LEU A 273 11.15 5.84 7.26
N TYR A 274 11.04 6.62 8.33
CA TYR A 274 12.17 7.04 9.18
C TYR A 274 11.88 6.95 10.68
N GLY A 275 10.64 6.61 11.05
CA GLY A 275 10.27 6.34 12.44
C GLY A 275 10.79 4.96 12.90
N PRO A 276 10.53 4.59 14.15
CA PRO A 276 10.79 3.24 14.61
C PRO A 276 9.87 2.26 13.88
N VAL A 277 10.42 1.06 13.58
CA VAL A 277 9.58 -0.04 13.10
C VAL A 277 8.69 -0.50 14.25
N CYS A 278 7.38 -0.44 14.07
CA CYS A 278 6.43 -0.77 15.12
C CYS A 278 5.06 -1.17 14.54
N LYS A 279 4.28 -1.88 15.35
CA LYS A 279 2.93 -2.32 14.98
C LYS A 279 1.90 -1.18 14.95
N GLU A 280 2.20 -0.06 15.58
CA GLU A 280 1.38 1.16 15.55
C GLU A 280 1.48 1.91 14.21
N VAL A 281 2.54 1.65 13.44
CA VAL A 281 2.72 2.11 12.05
C VAL A 281 3.02 0.88 11.18
N PRO A 282 2.04 0.06 10.83
CA PRO A 282 2.25 -1.25 10.20
C PRO A 282 3.12 -1.22 8.94
N ALA A 283 2.98 -0.18 8.13
CA ALA A 283 3.79 -0.04 6.93
C ALA A 283 5.28 0.27 7.22
N SER A 284 5.65 0.58 8.48
CA SER A 284 7.07 0.69 8.87
C SER A 284 7.83 -0.62 8.72
N LEU A 285 7.14 -1.77 8.63
CA LEU A 285 7.74 -3.08 8.36
C LEU A 285 8.57 -3.10 7.07
N PHE A 286 8.22 -2.29 6.08
CA PHE A 286 8.99 -2.20 4.83
C PHE A 286 10.44 -1.80 5.07
N GLN A 287 10.77 -1.08 6.14
CA GLN A 287 12.16 -0.78 6.50
C GLN A 287 13.02 -2.03 6.78
N LEU A 288 12.39 -3.16 7.11
CA LEU A 288 13.05 -4.45 7.37
C LEU A 288 13.22 -5.30 6.11
N THR A 289 12.61 -4.90 4.99
CA THR A 289 12.56 -5.67 3.75
C THR A 289 13.39 -4.98 2.67
N LYS A 290 13.66 -5.70 1.58
CA LYS A 290 14.21 -5.10 0.38
C LYS A 290 13.11 -4.37 -0.40
N GLY A 291 13.42 -3.22 -1.00
CA GLY A 291 12.46 -2.52 -1.85
C GLY A 291 12.86 -1.11 -2.23
N THR A 292 12.10 -0.53 -3.13
CA THR A 292 12.25 0.88 -3.53
C THR A 292 10.98 1.65 -3.23
N ILE A 293 11.15 2.72 -2.48
CA ILE A 293 10.08 3.62 -2.10
C ILE A 293 10.24 4.91 -2.90
N TYR A 294 9.22 5.23 -3.68
CA TYR A 294 9.15 6.45 -4.47
C TYR A 294 8.33 7.51 -3.74
N VAL A 295 8.99 8.59 -3.33
CA VAL A 295 8.39 9.73 -2.63
C VAL A 295 8.28 10.89 -3.62
N SER A 296 7.12 11.54 -3.71
CA SER A 296 6.99 12.71 -4.57
C SER A 296 7.73 13.93 -3.99
N GLU A 297 8.18 14.83 -4.87
CA GLU A 297 8.78 16.11 -4.46
C GLU A 297 7.84 16.92 -3.55
N GLU A 298 6.52 16.81 -3.76
CA GLU A 298 5.54 17.47 -2.90
C GLU A 298 5.46 16.84 -1.52
N MET A 299 5.53 15.51 -1.42
CA MET A 299 5.57 14.79 -0.15
C MET A 299 6.86 15.13 0.63
N ALA A 300 7.96 15.35 -0.08
CA ALA A 300 9.26 15.67 0.49
C ALA A 300 9.37 17.13 1.02
N ARG A 301 8.43 18.02 0.71
CA ARG A 301 8.43 19.40 1.20
C ARG A 301 8.41 19.46 2.74
N PRO A 302 8.99 20.51 3.35
CA PRO A 302 8.91 20.73 4.79
C PRO A 302 7.48 20.71 5.31
N ILE A 303 7.32 20.23 6.55
CA ILE A 303 6.05 20.33 7.27
C ILE A 303 6.04 21.67 8.00
N GLU A 304 5.43 22.66 7.37
CA GLU A 304 5.30 24.01 7.93
C GLU A 304 3.88 24.22 8.46
N PRO A 305 3.71 24.99 9.56
CA PRO A 305 2.39 25.44 9.95
C PRO A 305 1.78 26.28 8.82
N MET A 306 0.51 26.09 8.56
CA MET A 306 -0.21 26.95 7.63
C MET A 306 -0.15 28.41 8.14
N ASP A 307 0.29 29.32 7.29
CA ASP A 307 0.20 30.76 7.57
C ASP A 307 -1.25 31.21 7.37
N LEU A 308 -1.96 31.38 8.46
CA LEU A 308 -3.36 31.83 8.45
C LEU A 308 -3.53 33.27 7.97
N ILE A 309 -2.44 34.03 7.80
CA ILE A 309 -2.48 35.41 7.30
C ILE A 309 -2.54 35.45 5.77
N ALA A 310 -2.24 34.33 5.11
CA ALA A 310 -2.25 34.21 3.66
C ALA A 310 -3.64 33.99 3.03
N PHE A 311 -4.73 34.08 3.83
CA PHE A 311 -6.13 33.97 3.36
C PHE A 311 -6.83 35.32 3.38
#